data_237aa79b3d20c9eea3419fce854c2b5a
#
_entry.id   237aa79b3d20c9eea3419fce854c2b5a
#
_cell.length_a   1.000
_cell.length_b   1.000
_cell.length_c   1.000
_cell.angle_alpha   90.00
_cell.angle_beta   90.00
_cell.angle_gamma   90.00
#
_symmetry.space_group_name_H-M   'P 1'
#
loop_
_entity.id
_entity.type
_entity.pdbx_description
1 polymer ?
#
loop_
_entity_poly.entity_id
_entity_poly.type
_entity_poly.pdbx_seq_one_letter_code
_entity_poly.pdbx_strand_id
1 'polypeptide(L)'
;MASEKSDLEKAVSTEEAADIGKDGEKPTTVKDIPNVADLTQANMRGLRMPEILARLTPEQRLELETRLRRKIDWRLLPMIILMYILNYIDRNNIAAAKLAGLPEDLNLDPNASEFQTAVSILFVGYLLMQIPSNLFLNKIGKPAIYLPACMMVWGVISAATAAVTNFGGLIAVRFFLGFVEAAYFVTWLLVLLELLVCVMMNTRKELGLRTALLYSGALISGAFSGLISAGITQNMDGARGLGAWQWLFIIEGVITVGVSFFAFWILPNFPRTTSWLSEEEKALAVWRLEEDIGEDDWIDSEHQSLWTGARLAFADVKTWVLLFLLFGIVASGSVTNFFPAVVKTLGYSNVITLLLTCPPYVLTVITTFINAWHADRTGERFWHIMLPLVVAMAAFILAAATTSLAPRYVAMMLMVPGVYCAFVVALAWISNTLPRPPAKRAAALAFINAVSNASSIYASYMYEDRMAPRYVIAMSVNCGTIFLSMVSATVLRFMLVRLNKKLDQGIYVKGAINALPGTAAEHGFRFKV
;
A
#
# COMPACT_ATOMS: atom_id res chain seq x y z
N MET A 1 -26.36 29.36 -19.57
CA MET A 1 -26.29 28.22 -18.61
C MET A 1 -27.09 26.97 -19.07
N ALA A 2 -28.32 27.07 -19.54
CA ALA A 2 -29.07 25.91 -20.06
C ALA A 2 -28.63 25.48 -21.47
N SER A 3 -28.20 26.42 -22.32
CA SER A 3 -27.70 26.18 -23.67
C SER A 3 -26.33 25.48 -23.71
N GLU A 4 -25.42 25.85 -22.82
CA GLU A 4 -24.07 25.25 -22.75
C GLU A 4 -24.08 23.81 -22.22
N LYS A 5 -25.04 23.44 -21.34
CA LYS A 5 -25.24 22.05 -20.91
C LYS A 5 -25.72 21.14 -22.04
N SER A 6 -26.56 21.67 -22.94
CA SER A 6 -27.05 20.98 -24.13
C SER A 6 -25.93 20.65 -25.13
N ASP A 7 -24.95 21.53 -25.27
CA ASP A 7 -23.85 21.33 -26.23
C ASP A 7 -22.78 20.36 -25.68
N LEU A 8 -22.57 20.33 -24.37
CA LEU A 8 -21.72 19.29 -23.70
C LEU A 8 -22.37 17.90 -23.70
N GLU A 9 -23.69 17.83 -23.47
CA GLU A 9 -24.43 16.54 -23.57
C GLU A 9 -24.47 16.01 -25.01
N LYS A 10 -24.52 16.89 -26.00
CA LYS A 10 -24.41 16.50 -27.42
C LYS A 10 -23.00 16.02 -27.79
N ALA A 11 -21.96 16.61 -27.25
CA ALA A 11 -20.59 16.15 -27.47
C ALA A 11 -20.33 14.77 -26.87
N VAL A 12 -20.89 14.51 -25.67
CA VAL A 12 -20.81 13.18 -25.00
C VAL A 12 -21.68 12.14 -25.71
N SER A 13 -22.87 12.52 -26.22
CA SER A 13 -23.75 11.57 -26.93
C SER A 13 -23.24 11.20 -28.34
N THR A 14 -22.46 12.07 -28.98
CA THR A 14 -21.80 11.75 -30.27
C THR A 14 -20.62 10.80 -30.09
N GLU A 15 -19.98 10.74 -28.92
CA GLU A 15 -18.95 9.73 -28.64
C GLU A 15 -19.50 8.32 -28.44
N GLU A 16 -20.71 8.16 -27.87
CA GLU A 16 -21.38 6.85 -27.77
C GLU A 16 -21.87 6.32 -29.12
N ALA A 17 -22.16 7.21 -30.07
CA ALA A 17 -22.63 6.82 -31.41
C ALA A 17 -21.48 6.46 -32.39
N ALA A 18 -20.24 6.87 -32.12
CA ALA A 18 -19.09 6.59 -32.99
C ALA A 18 -18.53 5.17 -32.86
N ASP A 19 -19.01 4.38 -31.89
CA ASP A 19 -18.57 2.98 -31.70
C ASP A 19 -19.47 1.93 -32.42
N ILE A 20 -20.46 2.37 -33.21
CA ILE A 20 -21.45 1.49 -33.89
C ILE A 20 -21.50 1.72 -35.43
N GLY A 21 -20.53 2.38 -36.03
CA GLY A 21 -20.54 2.65 -37.47
C GLY A 21 -19.30 2.15 -38.20
N LYS A 22 -19.34 0.98 -38.79
CA LYS A 22 -18.55 0.68 -39.99
C LYS A 22 -19.25 1.39 -41.13
N ASP A 23 -18.71 2.52 -41.58
CA ASP A 23 -18.65 2.91 -42.99
C ASP A 23 -17.99 4.28 -43.14
N GLY A 24 -17.20 4.41 -44.18
CA GLY A 24 -16.24 5.48 -44.43
C GLY A 24 -16.81 6.89 -44.50
N GLU A 25 -16.56 7.71 -43.49
CA GLU A 25 -16.63 9.16 -43.57
C GLU A 25 -15.28 9.81 -43.25
N LYS A 26 -14.92 10.83 -44.07
CA LYS A 26 -13.67 11.56 -44.01
C LYS A 26 -13.48 12.29 -42.69
N PRO A 27 -12.26 12.43 -42.17
CA PRO A 27 -12.01 13.18 -40.96
C PRO A 27 -12.38 14.66 -41.12
N THR A 28 -13.21 15.16 -40.21
CA THR A 28 -13.54 16.58 -40.06
C THR A 28 -12.27 17.39 -39.83
N THR A 29 -12.11 18.46 -40.58
CA THR A 29 -10.93 19.31 -40.56
C THR A 29 -10.76 20.02 -39.22
N VAL A 30 -9.50 20.10 -38.76
CA VAL A 30 -8.98 20.64 -37.47
C VAL A 30 -9.37 22.10 -37.16
N LYS A 31 -10.23 22.74 -37.91
CA LYS A 31 -10.52 24.19 -37.78
C LYS A 31 -11.61 24.59 -36.77
N ASP A 32 -12.38 23.62 -36.24
CA ASP A 32 -13.53 23.93 -35.37
C ASP A 32 -13.37 23.45 -33.92
N ILE A 33 -12.15 23.05 -33.50
CA ILE A 33 -11.88 22.67 -32.11
C ILE A 33 -11.49 23.92 -31.33
N PRO A 34 -12.20 24.28 -30.23
CA PRO A 34 -11.85 25.44 -29.39
C PRO A 34 -10.40 25.29 -28.91
N ASN A 35 -9.67 26.41 -28.89
CA ASN A 35 -8.28 26.41 -28.45
C ASN A 35 -8.19 25.90 -27.01
N VAL A 36 -7.25 24.99 -26.74
CA VAL A 36 -7.06 24.36 -25.43
C VAL A 36 -6.87 25.37 -24.31
N ALA A 37 -6.27 26.53 -24.61
CA ALA A 37 -6.17 27.64 -23.68
C ALA A 37 -7.55 28.15 -23.25
N ASP A 38 -8.52 28.15 -24.16
CA ASP A 38 -9.90 28.61 -23.90
C ASP A 38 -10.69 27.56 -23.12
N LEU A 39 -10.45 26.26 -23.36
CA LEU A 39 -11.04 25.15 -22.59
C LEU A 39 -10.43 25.04 -21.17
N THR A 40 -9.12 25.23 -21.05
CA THR A 40 -8.43 25.27 -19.74
C THR A 40 -8.87 26.51 -18.94
N GLN A 41 -9.06 27.68 -19.60
CA GLN A 41 -9.64 28.86 -18.96
C GLN A 41 -11.14 28.69 -18.67
N ALA A 42 -11.90 27.99 -19.48
CA ALA A 42 -13.31 27.70 -19.21
C ALA A 42 -13.48 26.74 -18.03
N ASN A 43 -12.64 25.70 -17.91
CA ASN A 43 -12.64 24.80 -16.79
C ASN A 43 -12.10 25.45 -15.49
N MET A 44 -11.12 26.35 -15.60
CA MET A 44 -10.67 27.19 -14.48
C MET A 44 -11.68 28.27 -14.07
N ARG A 45 -12.58 28.69 -14.96
CA ARG A 45 -13.63 29.67 -14.66
C ARG A 45 -14.70 29.15 -13.67
N GLY A 46 -14.80 27.85 -13.44
CA GLY A 46 -15.67 27.27 -12.40
C GLY A 46 -15.06 27.25 -10.99
N LEU A 47 -13.74 27.21 -10.88
CA LEU A 47 -13.02 27.18 -9.60
C LEU A 47 -12.73 28.60 -9.14
N ARG A 48 -13.58 29.15 -8.27
CA ARG A 48 -13.31 30.44 -7.62
C ARG A 48 -12.45 30.19 -6.38
N MET A 49 -11.24 30.77 -6.40
CA MET A 49 -10.39 30.78 -5.21
C MET A 49 -11.17 31.39 -4.02
N PRO A 50 -11.16 30.73 -2.84
CA PRO A 50 -11.78 31.27 -1.65
C PRO A 50 -11.32 32.70 -1.38
N GLU A 51 -12.23 33.61 -1.01
CA GLU A 51 -11.92 35.04 -0.79
C GLU A 51 -10.79 35.23 0.24
N ILE A 52 -10.73 34.37 1.26
CA ILE A 52 -9.66 34.35 2.28
C ILE A 52 -8.29 34.20 1.62
N LEU A 53 -8.16 33.35 0.62
CA LEU A 53 -6.88 33.12 -0.09
C LEU A 53 -6.62 34.17 -1.18
N ALA A 54 -7.67 34.72 -1.76
CA ALA A 54 -7.55 35.76 -2.76
C ALA A 54 -6.99 37.08 -2.20
N ARG A 55 -7.14 37.32 -0.90
CA ARG A 55 -6.59 38.47 -0.18
C ARG A 55 -5.10 38.38 0.12
N LEU A 56 -4.52 37.15 0.06
CA LEU A 56 -3.11 36.92 0.33
C LEU A 56 -2.25 37.16 -0.90
N THR A 57 -1.08 37.75 -0.71
CA THR A 57 -0.09 37.87 -1.78
C THR A 57 0.47 36.48 -2.14
N PRO A 58 1.05 36.28 -3.34
CA PRO A 58 1.68 35.02 -3.70
C PRO A 58 2.75 34.56 -2.70
N GLU A 59 3.50 35.50 -2.13
CA GLU A 59 4.54 35.23 -1.13
C GLU A 59 3.93 34.74 0.21
N GLN A 60 2.88 35.42 0.68
CA GLN A 60 2.15 35.04 1.89
C GLN A 60 1.48 33.66 1.73
N ARG A 61 0.98 33.35 0.52
CA ARG A 61 0.43 32.02 0.22
C ARG A 61 1.51 30.95 0.30
N LEU A 62 2.68 31.19 -0.26
CA LEU A 62 3.81 30.24 -0.21
C LEU A 62 4.31 30.02 1.24
N GLU A 63 4.30 31.09 2.05
CA GLU A 63 4.66 30.99 3.48
C GLU A 63 3.61 30.17 4.25
N LEU A 64 2.31 30.45 4.06
CA LEU A 64 1.20 29.70 4.66
C LEU A 64 1.26 28.21 4.28
N GLU A 65 1.57 27.94 3.01
CA GLU A 65 1.76 26.60 2.49
C GLU A 65 2.91 25.87 3.17
N THR A 66 4.06 26.52 3.30
CA THR A 66 5.24 25.93 3.95
C THR A 66 4.97 25.66 5.43
N ARG A 67 4.23 26.57 6.09
CA ARG A 67 3.80 26.41 7.49
C ARG A 67 2.83 25.24 7.66
N LEU A 68 1.80 25.19 6.81
CA LEU A 68 0.81 24.12 6.79
C LEU A 68 1.48 22.75 6.59
N ARG A 69 2.36 22.65 5.58
CA ARG A 69 3.14 21.45 5.28
C ARG A 69 3.94 20.97 6.49
N ARG A 70 4.74 21.86 7.11
CA ARG A 70 5.52 21.50 8.31
C ARG A 70 4.65 21.06 9.47
N LYS A 71 3.52 21.74 9.69
CA LYS A 71 2.59 21.44 10.77
C LYS A 71 1.96 20.05 10.61
N ILE A 72 1.57 19.69 9.40
CA ILE A 72 1.04 18.36 9.09
C ILE A 72 2.13 17.29 9.18
N ASP A 73 3.29 17.51 8.56
CA ASP A 73 4.37 16.54 8.55
C ASP A 73 4.84 16.19 9.98
N TRP A 74 5.07 17.19 10.84
CA TRP A 74 5.54 16.96 12.21
C TRP A 74 4.47 16.35 13.13
N ARG A 75 3.20 16.61 12.89
CA ARG A 75 2.14 16.10 13.74
C ARG A 75 1.64 14.72 13.30
N LEU A 76 1.51 14.53 12.00
CA LEU A 76 0.86 13.34 11.44
C LEU A 76 1.84 12.21 11.17
N LEU A 77 2.97 12.49 10.49
CA LEU A 77 3.88 11.43 10.04
C LEU A 77 4.43 10.57 11.18
N PRO A 78 4.93 11.13 12.31
CA PRO A 78 5.47 10.30 13.39
C PRO A 78 4.42 9.37 13.99
N MET A 79 3.18 9.86 14.19
CA MET A 79 2.10 9.06 14.74
C MET A 79 1.70 7.93 13.79
N ILE A 80 1.55 8.24 12.52
CA ILE A 80 1.17 7.23 11.51
C ILE A 80 2.27 6.18 11.37
N ILE A 81 3.54 6.58 11.33
CA ILE A 81 4.66 5.64 11.27
C ILE A 81 4.66 4.74 12.51
N LEU A 82 4.47 5.30 13.69
CA LEU A 82 4.41 4.53 14.94
C LEU A 82 3.25 3.52 14.93
N MET A 83 2.05 3.97 14.55
CA MET A 83 0.88 3.09 14.42
C MET A 83 1.13 1.97 13.39
N TYR A 84 1.82 2.28 12.29
CA TYR A 84 2.15 1.31 11.25
C TYR A 84 3.20 0.30 11.70
N ILE A 85 4.20 0.75 12.46
CA ILE A 85 5.17 -0.14 13.11
C ILE A 85 4.46 -1.12 14.04
N LEU A 86 3.60 -0.64 14.94
CA LEU A 86 2.87 -1.48 15.88
C LEU A 86 1.95 -2.47 15.18
N ASN A 87 1.25 -2.04 14.12
CA ASN A 87 0.42 -2.93 13.32
C ASN A 87 1.20 -4.11 12.74
N TYR A 88 2.39 -3.86 12.18
CA TYR A 88 3.23 -4.93 11.64
C TYR A 88 3.92 -5.77 12.72
N ILE A 89 4.23 -5.20 13.87
CA ILE A 89 4.73 -5.95 15.03
C ILE A 89 3.66 -6.95 15.49
N ASP A 90 2.44 -6.51 15.77
CA ASP A 90 1.33 -7.35 16.21
C ASP A 90 1.02 -8.49 15.21
N ARG A 91 1.14 -8.21 13.91
CA ARG A 91 0.94 -9.20 12.84
C ARG A 91 2.04 -10.27 12.82
N ASN A 92 3.29 -9.87 13.00
CA ASN A 92 4.46 -10.74 12.88
C ASN A 92 4.79 -11.51 14.17
N ASN A 93 4.22 -11.12 15.29
CA ASN A 93 4.47 -11.70 16.61
C ASN A 93 4.27 -13.20 16.68
N ILE A 94 3.31 -13.74 15.95
CA ILE A 94 3.05 -15.18 15.95
C ILE A 94 4.27 -15.99 15.47
N ALA A 95 5.08 -15.44 14.57
CA ALA A 95 6.29 -16.10 14.10
C ALA A 95 7.39 -16.13 15.18
N ALA A 96 7.49 -15.09 16.01
CA ALA A 96 8.38 -15.07 17.17
C ALA A 96 7.83 -15.92 18.32
N ALA A 97 6.51 -15.89 18.55
CA ALA A 97 5.83 -16.70 19.55
C ALA A 97 6.00 -18.21 19.27
N LYS A 98 6.08 -18.62 18.00
CA LYS A 98 6.42 -19.99 17.63
C LYS A 98 7.75 -20.45 18.23
N LEU A 99 8.77 -19.57 18.21
CA LEU A 99 10.09 -19.87 18.79
C LEU A 99 10.11 -19.74 20.32
N ALA A 100 9.10 -19.10 20.89
CA ALA A 100 8.95 -18.84 22.32
C ALA A 100 8.04 -19.87 23.03
N GLY A 101 7.69 -20.99 22.38
CA GLY A 101 6.98 -22.10 23.01
C GLY A 101 5.47 -22.13 22.81
N LEU A 102 4.90 -21.25 21.98
CA LEU A 102 3.45 -21.22 21.74
C LEU A 102 2.86 -22.54 21.21
N PRO A 103 3.48 -23.25 20.24
CA PRO A 103 2.92 -24.51 19.75
C PRO A 103 2.88 -25.61 20.83
N GLU A 104 3.90 -25.68 21.65
CA GLU A 104 4.05 -26.65 22.73
C GLU A 104 3.01 -26.42 23.82
N ASP A 105 2.84 -25.17 24.27
CA ASP A 105 1.90 -24.79 25.33
C ASP A 105 0.43 -24.97 24.92
N LEU A 106 0.12 -24.77 23.65
CA LEU A 106 -1.23 -24.96 23.10
C LEU A 106 -1.46 -26.39 22.56
N ASN A 107 -0.48 -27.28 22.66
CA ASN A 107 -0.52 -28.65 22.13
C ASN A 107 -0.94 -28.68 20.64
N LEU A 108 -0.35 -27.80 19.81
CA LEU A 108 -0.67 -27.75 18.38
C LEU A 108 -0.08 -28.97 17.67
N ASP A 109 -0.89 -29.66 16.85
CA ASP A 109 -0.43 -30.75 16.02
C ASP A 109 0.39 -30.25 14.81
N PRO A 110 1.70 -30.53 14.76
CA PRO A 110 2.52 -30.12 13.64
C PRO A 110 2.15 -30.82 12.33
N ASN A 111 1.50 -31.99 12.37
CA ASN A 111 1.08 -32.73 11.19
C ASN A 111 -0.26 -32.23 10.63
N ALA A 112 -1.09 -31.60 11.47
CA ALA A 112 -2.36 -31.02 11.06
C ALA A 112 -2.23 -29.59 10.51
N SER A 113 -1.01 -29.06 10.37
CA SER A 113 -0.74 -27.68 9.91
C SER A 113 -1.51 -26.61 10.70
N GLU A 114 -1.73 -26.84 12.00
CA GLU A 114 -2.54 -25.96 12.85
C GLU A 114 -1.91 -24.58 13.01
N PHE A 115 -0.58 -24.53 13.17
CA PHE A 115 0.13 -23.24 13.25
C PHE A 115 -0.01 -22.44 11.95
N GLN A 116 0.13 -23.09 10.79
CA GLN A 116 -0.03 -22.48 9.47
C GLN A 116 -1.46 -21.95 9.28
N THR A 117 -2.45 -22.68 9.76
CA THR A 117 -3.86 -22.26 9.76
C THR A 117 -4.04 -21.03 10.65
N ALA A 118 -3.43 -20.96 11.82
CA ALA A 118 -3.48 -19.78 12.70
C ALA A 118 -2.83 -18.53 12.05
N VAL A 119 -1.77 -18.70 11.27
CA VAL A 119 -1.20 -17.59 10.47
C VAL A 119 -2.12 -17.19 9.33
N SER A 120 -2.67 -18.15 8.62
CA SER A 120 -3.51 -17.96 7.42
C SER A 120 -4.85 -17.28 7.74
N ILE A 121 -5.51 -17.67 8.82
CA ILE A 121 -6.86 -17.22 9.19
C ILE A 121 -6.94 -15.70 9.45
N LEU A 122 -5.85 -15.07 9.88
CA LEU A 122 -5.74 -13.63 10.01
C LEU A 122 -6.00 -12.95 8.67
N PHE A 123 -5.40 -13.45 7.60
CA PHE A 123 -5.58 -12.89 6.26
C PHE A 123 -7.00 -13.09 5.72
N VAL A 124 -7.68 -14.16 6.13
CA VAL A 124 -9.10 -14.36 5.80
C VAL A 124 -9.95 -13.28 6.48
N GLY A 125 -9.79 -13.05 7.79
CA GLY A 125 -10.46 -11.98 8.50
C GLY A 125 -10.19 -10.61 7.88
N TYR A 126 -8.93 -10.35 7.55
CA TYR A 126 -8.47 -9.12 6.89
C TYR A 126 -9.17 -8.87 5.54
N LEU A 127 -9.25 -9.87 4.67
CA LEU A 127 -9.87 -9.75 3.36
C LEU A 127 -11.38 -9.52 3.45
N LEU A 128 -12.06 -10.22 4.35
CA LEU A 128 -13.51 -10.09 4.53
C LEU A 128 -13.92 -8.69 4.97
N MET A 129 -13.13 -8.04 5.82
CA MET A 129 -13.47 -6.72 6.35
C MET A 129 -12.89 -5.56 5.55
N GLN A 130 -11.96 -5.78 4.64
CA GLN A 130 -11.28 -4.72 3.89
C GLN A 130 -12.24 -3.80 3.12
N ILE A 131 -13.24 -4.35 2.43
CA ILE A 131 -14.26 -3.57 1.69
C ILE A 131 -15.30 -2.96 2.65
N PRO A 132 -15.93 -3.73 3.57
CA PRO A 132 -16.90 -3.18 4.52
C PRO A 132 -16.35 -2.04 5.36
N SER A 133 -15.10 -2.16 5.84
CA SER A 133 -14.45 -1.14 6.65
C SER A 133 -14.33 0.20 5.94
N ASN A 134 -13.98 0.19 4.64
CA ASN A 134 -13.87 1.40 3.84
C ASN A 134 -15.22 2.09 3.64
N LEU A 135 -16.27 1.30 3.37
CA LEU A 135 -17.63 1.83 3.24
C LEU A 135 -18.10 2.45 4.57
N PHE A 136 -17.76 1.81 5.69
CA PHE A 136 -18.10 2.26 7.03
C PHE A 136 -17.38 3.57 7.38
N LEU A 137 -16.08 3.69 7.06
CA LEU A 137 -15.33 4.92 7.24
C LEU A 137 -15.91 6.09 6.45
N ASN A 138 -16.21 5.87 5.17
CA ASN A 138 -16.81 6.89 4.32
C ASN A 138 -18.15 7.39 4.88
N LYS A 139 -18.94 6.48 5.45
CA LYS A 139 -20.21 6.82 6.09
C LYS A 139 -20.04 7.61 7.39
N ILE A 140 -19.05 7.26 8.23
CA ILE A 140 -18.77 7.96 9.48
C ILE A 140 -18.15 9.34 9.24
N GLY A 141 -17.28 9.47 8.22
CA GLY A 141 -16.60 10.73 7.88
C GLY A 141 -15.64 11.25 8.97
N LYS A 142 -15.24 10.42 9.95
CA LYS A 142 -14.39 10.81 11.09
C LYS A 142 -13.21 9.84 11.28
N PRO A 143 -12.20 9.87 10.41
CA PRO A 143 -11.03 9.00 10.51
C PRO A 143 -10.26 9.17 11.83
N ALA A 144 -10.23 10.37 12.42
CA ALA A 144 -9.58 10.65 13.71
C ALA A 144 -10.17 9.87 14.89
N ILE A 145 -11.40 9.37 14.79
CA ILE A 145 -12.04 8.53 15.80
C ILE A 145 -11.96 7.07 15.40
N TYR A 146 -12.26 6.77 14.13
CA TYR A 146 -12.38 5.41 13.65
C TYR A 146 -11.06 4.63 13.72
N LEU A 147 -9.96 5.23 13.25
CA LEU A 147 -8.65 4.58 13.24
C LEU A 147 -8.12 4.26 14.65
N PRO A 148 -8.07 5.22 15.61
CA PRO A 148 -7.62 4.91 16.95
C PRO A 148 -8.54 3.92 17.68
N ALA A 149 -9.86 3.97 17.43
CA ALA A 149 -10.80 2.99 18.00
C ALA A 149 -10.51 1.57 17.51
N CYS A 150 -10.30 1.38 16.21
CA CYS A 150 -9.88 0.10 15.67
C CYS A 150 -8.52 -0.33 16.24
N MET A 151 -7.56 0.60 16.38
CA MET A 151 -6.26 0.32 16.96
C MET A 151 -6.37 -0.15 18.41
N MET A 152 -7.22 0.48 19.21
CA MET A 152 -7.48 0.07 20.57
C MET A 152 -8.05 -1.34 20.64
N VAL A 153 -9.04 -1.66 19.78
CA VAL A 153 -9.68 -2.98 19.75
C VAL A 153 -8.68 -4.05 19.35
N TRP A 154 -7.88 -3.85 18.30
CA TRP A 154 -6.90 -4.87 17.93
C TRP A 154 -5.80 -5.03 18.98
N GLY A 155 -5.36 -3.95 19.66
CA GLY A 155 -4.39 -4.05 20.76
C GLY A 155 -4.93 -4.88 21.93
N VAL A 156 -6.21 -4.71 22.27
CA VAL A 156 -6.88 -5.56 23.29
C VAL A 156 -6.96 -7.02 22.82
N ILE A 157 -7.30 -7.27 21.55
CA ILE A 157 -7.35 -8.63 21.00
C ILE A 157 -5.95 -9.25 20.98
N SER A 158 -4.91 -8.48 20.64
CA SER A 158 -3.51 -8.92 20.68
C SER A 158 -3.12 -9.33 22.10
N ALA A 159 -3.37 -8.48 23.11
CA ALA A 159 -3.11 -8.82 24.50
C ALA A 159 -3.91 -10.05 24.98
N ALA A 160 -5.18 -10.18 24.56
CA ALA A 160 -6.03 -11.32 24.90
C ALA A 160 -5.53 -12.65 24.31
N THR A 161 -4.67 -12.63 23.30
CA THR A 161 -4.02 -13.84 22.78
C THR A 161 -3.23 -14.57 23.87
N ALA A 162 -2.68 -13.86 24.85
CA ALA A 162 -1.97 -14.46 25.98
C ALA A 162 -2.85 -15.36 26.90
N ALA A 163 -4.16 -15.19 26.85
CA ALA A 163 -5.11 -15.99 27.61
C ALA A 163 -5.63 -17.23 26.88
N VAL A 164 -5.18 -17.46 25.64
CA VAL A 164 -5.59 -18.59 24.83
C VAL A 164 -4.96 -19.88 25.35
N THR A 165 -5.77 -20.94 25.44
CA THR A 165 -5.35 -22.26 25.99
C THR A 165 -5.50 -23.41 24.99
N ASN A 166 -6.01 -23.16 23.78
CA ASN A 166 -6.24 -24.20 22.78
C ASN A 166 -6.25 -23.64 21.36
N PHE A 167 -6.18 -24.51 20.37
CA PHE A 167 -6.19 -24.16 18.93
C PHE A 167 -7.42 -23.32 18.52
N GLY A 168 -8.63 -23.69 18.97
CA GLY A 168 -9.86 -22.97 18.62
C GLY A 168 -9.84 -21.52 19.08
N GLY A 169 -9.35 -21.28 20.31
CA GLY A 169 -9.15 -19.92 20.83
C GLY A 169 -8.12 -19.13 20.02
N LEU A 170 -7.02 -19.75 19.62
CA LEU A 170 -6.01 -19.12 18.77
C LEU A 170 -6.58 -18.72 17.41
N ILE A 171 -7.33 -19.59 16.75
CA ILE A 171 -8.01 -19.30 15.48
C ILE A 171 -8.98 -18.14 15.63
N ALA A 172 -9.81 -18.12 16.67
CA ALA A 172 -10.79 -17.06 16.90
C ALA A 172 -10.10 -15.70 17.07
N VAL A 173 -9.10 -15.62 17.94
CA VAL A 173 -8.35 -14.38 18.20
C VAL A 173 -7.65 -13.89 16.94
N ARG A 174 -7.00 -14.77 16.19
CA ARG A 174 -6.30 -14.43 14.94
C ARG A 174 -7.26 -13.94 13.85
N PHE A 175 -8.44 -14.57 13.73
CA PHE A 175 -9.47 -14.13 12.79
C PHE A 175 -9.97 -12.71 13.12
N PHE A 176 -10.36 -12.46 14.38
CA PHE A 176 -10.86 -11.16 14.79
C PHE A 176 -9.77 -10.08 14.77
N LEU A 177 -8.52 -10.43 15.05
CA LEU A 177 -7.38 -9.53 14.88
C LEU A 177 -7.29 -9.04 13.43
N GLY A 178 -7.26 -9.96 12.47
CA GLY A 178 -7.25 -9.61 11.04
C GLY A 178 -8.47 -8.82 10.60
N PHE A 179 -9.66 -9.18 11.12
CA PHE A 179 -10.92 -8.50 10.83
C PHE A 179 -10.89 -7.02 11.23
N VAL A 180 -10.40 -6.70 12.43
CA VAL A 180 -10.29 -5.32 12.92
C VAL A 180 -9.13 -4.57 12.26
N GLU A 181 -8.02 -5.25 12.01
CA GLU A 181 -6.82 -4.69 11.40
C GLU A 181 -7.04 -4.25 9.94
N ALA A 182 -7.99 -4.88 9.24
CA ALA A 182 -8.37 -4.50 7.87
C ALA A 182 -8.84 -3.05 7.76
N ALA A 183 -9.41 -2.51 8.82
CA ALA A 183 -9.83 -1.12 8.90
C ALA A 183 -8.66 -0.14 8.70
N TYR A 184 -7.45 -0.54 9.08
CA TYR A 184 -6.30 0.35 9.14
C TYR A 184 -5.69 0.65 7.78
N PHE A 185 -5.41 -0.39 6.97
CA PHE A 185 -4.60 -0.24 5.76
C PHE A 185 -5.20 0.68 4.70
N VAL A 186 -6.46 0.51 4.38
CA VAL A 186 -7.10 1.28 3.29
C VAL A 186 -7.51 2.66 3.77
N THR A 187 -8.00 2.75 5.01
CA THR A 187 -8.34 4.03 5.65
C THR A 187 -7.13 4.94 5.75
N TRP A 188 -6.02 4.37 6.18
CA TRP A 188 -4.76 5.07 6.31
C TRP A 188 -4.23 5.59 4.96
N LEU A 189 -4.29 4.75 3.91
CA LEU A 189 -3.90 5.15 2.57
C LEU A 189 -4.79 6.29 2.05
N LEU A 190 -6.09 6.26 2.31
CA LEU A 190 -7.02 7.33 1.90
C LEU A 190 -6.77 8.63 2.66
N VAL A 191 -6.70 8.59 3.99
CA VAL A 191 -6.43 9.79 4.82
C VAL A 191 -5.07 10.38 4.49
N LEU A 192 -4.07 9.55 4.27
CA LEU A 192 -2.75 10.01 3.86
C LEU A 192 -2.77 10.61 2.45
N LEU A 193 -3.47 9.97 1.51
CA LEU A 193 -3.60 10.46 0.15
C LEU A 193 -4.32 11.81 0.11
N GLU A 194 -5.44 11.95 0.82
CA GLU A 194 -6.19 13.20 0.87
C GLU A 194 -5.43 14.32 1.59
N LEU A 195 -4.85 14.07 2.76
CA LEU A 195 -4.08 15.07 3.49
C LEU A 195 -2.73 15.38 2.83
N LEU A 196 -2.06 14.37 2.25
CA LEU A 196 -0.81 14.57 1.53
C LEU A 196 -1.04 15.25 0.17
N VAL A 197 -2.11 14.93 -0.54
CA VAL A 197 -2.48 15.62 -1.78
C VAL A 197 -2.83 17.07 -1.48
N CYS A 198 -3.60 17.34 -0.42
CA CYS A 198 -3.92 18.71 0.00
C CYS A 198 -2.70 19.59 0.30
N VAL A 199 -1.60 19.00 0.77
CA VAL A 199 -0.40 19.76 1.19
C VAL A 199 0.70 19.75 0.14
N MET A 200 0.60 18.91 -0.91
CA MET A 200 1.76 18.49 -1.70
C MET A 200 1.71 18.81 -3.18
N MET A 201 0.99 19.85 -3.57
CA MET A 201 0.89 20.28 -4.96
C MET A 201 2.22 20.60 -5.69
N ASN A 202 3.36 20.35 -5.11
CA ASN A 202 4.57 20.69 -5.83
C ASN A 202 5.37 19.56 -6.45
N THR A 203 4.93 18.32 -6.42
CA THR A 203 5.40 17.31 -7.36
C THR A 203 4.94 15.90 -6.96
N ARG A 204 4.40 15.13 -7.90
CA ARG A 204 4.32 13.66 -7.88
C ARG A 204 5.65 12.97 -7.50
N LYS A 205 6.75 13.73 -7.43
CA LYS A 205 8.09 13.29 -6.99
C LYS A 205 8.17 13.07 -5.48
N GLU A 206 7.43 13.82 -4.66
CA GLU A 206 7.46 13.68 -3.20
C GLU A 206 6.57 12.54 -2.69
N LEU A 207 5.56 12.12 -3.47
CA LEU A 207 4.69 11.00 -3.11
C LEU A 207 5.48 9.69 -2.98
N GLY A 208 6.42 9.43 -3.88
CA GLY A 208 7.25 8.23 -3.85
C GLY A 208 8.11 8.14 -2.59
N LEU A 209 8.79 9.23 -2.24
CA LEU A 209 9.64 9.28 -1.03
C LEU A 209 8.83 9.08 0.26
N ARG A 210 7.64 9.68 0.37
CA ARG A 210 6.79 9.53 1.57
C ARG A 210 6.16 8.15 1.65
N THR A 211 5.74 7.59 0.53
CA THR A 211 5.31 6.18 0.47
C THR A 211 6.44 5.26 0.92
N ALA A 212 7.68 5.51 0.48
CA ALA A 212 8.86 4.77 0.93
C ALA A 212 9.11 4.94 2.43
N LEU A 213 8.96 6.16 2.96
CA LEU A 213 9.13 6.45 4.39
C LEU A 213 8.10 5.69 5.25
N LEU A 214 6.89 5.57 4.77
CA LEU A 214 5.83 4.86 5.45
C LEU A 214 6.04 3.34 5.41
N TYR A 215 6.35 2.81 4.23
CA TYR A 215 6.69 1.39 4.10
C TYR A 215 7.98 1.01 4.84
N SER A 216 8.90 1.96 5.05
CA SER A 216 10.06 1.74 5.92
C SER A 216 9.65 1.45 7.37
N GLY A 217 8.55 2.04 7.84
CA GLY A 217 7.95 1.70 9.13
C GLY A 217 7.57 0.22 9.23
N ALA A 218 6.93 -0.34 8.19
CA ALA A 218 6.62 -1.77 8.13
C ALA A 218 7.88 -2.66 8.12
N LEU A 219 8.92 -2.22 7.42
CA LEU A 219 10.17 -2.97 7.30
C LEU A 219 10.97 -2.93 8.61
N ILE A 220 11.08 -1.74 9.21
CA ILE A 220 11.79 -1.59 10.48
C ILE A 220 11.06 -2.27 11.64
N SER A 221 9.74 -2.45 11.54
CA SER A 221 8.97 -3.22 12.52
C SER A 221 9.45 -4.67 12.64
N GLY A 222 9.89 -5.29 11.53
CA GLY A 222 10.48 -6.63 11.56
C GLY A 222 11.78 -6.70 12.37
N ALA A 223 12.62 -5.65 12.30
CA ALA A 223 13.81 -5.55 13.14
C ALA A 223 13.44 -5.33 14.62
N PHE A 224 12.51 -4.42 14.90
CA PHE A 224 12.03 -4.18 16.27
C PHE A 224 11.35 -5.42 16.87
N SER A 225 10.48 -6.10 16.11
CA SER A 225 9.87 -7.36 16.56
C SER A 225 10.92 -8.40 16.93
N GLY A 226 11.98 -8.58 16.12
CA GLY A 226 13.08 -9.47 16.43
C GLY A 226 13.81 -9.11 17.74
N LEU A 227 14.13 -7.81 17.94
CA LEU A 227 14.82 -7.33 19.14
C LEU A 227 13.96 -7.46 20.41
N ILE A 228 12.69 -7.02 20.33
CA ILE A 228 11.74 -7.09 21.45
C ILE A 228 11.50 -8.54 21.84
N SER A 229 11.24 -9.40 20.85
CA SER A 229 11.01 -10.83 21.08
C SER A 229 12.23 -11.52 21.68
N ALA A 230 13.46 -11.20 21.23
CA ALA A 230 14.68 -11.73 21.81
C ALA A 230 14.84 -11.34 23.29
N GLY A 231 14.59 -10.06 23.61
CA GLY A 231 14.66 -9.56 24.98
C GLY A 231 13.62 -10.20 25.91
N ILE A 232 12.39 -10.37 25.44
CA ILE A 232 11.30 -11.00 26.19
C ILE A 232 11.58 -12.50 26.39
N THR A 233 11.97 -13.22 25.32
CA THR A 233 12.27 -14.66 25.39
C THR A 233 13.43 -14.95 26.34
N GLN A 234 14.40 -14.05 26.43
CA GLN A 234 15.56 -14.25 27.31
C GLN A 234 15.27 -13.97 28.79
N ASN A 235 14.40 -12.98 29.09
CA ASN A 235 14.30 -12.44 30.45
C ASN A 235 12.94 -12.65 31.12
N MET A 236 11.89 -13.00 30.37
CA MET A 236 10.52 -13.06 30.90
C MET A 236 9.88 -14.45 30.84
N ASP A 237 10.57 -15.45 30.31
CA ASP A 237 10.05 -16.82 30.28
C ASP A 237 9.85 -17.35 31.70
N GLY A 238 8.65 -17.92 31.98
CA GLY A 238 8.24 -18.38 33.30
C GLY A 238 7.93 -17.27 34.32
N ALA A 239 8.12 -15.98 34.00
CA ALA A 239 7.83 -14.87 34.89
C ALA A 239 6.34 -14.84 35.24
N ARG A 240 5.99 -14.84 36.53
CA ARG A 240 4.61 -14.90 37.03
C ARG A 240 3.81 -16.11 36.53
N GLY A 241 4.48 -17.18 36.15
CA GLY A 241 3.84 -18.42 35.64
C GLY A 241 3.35 -18.30 34.19
N LEU A 242 3.78 -17.28 33.44
CA LEU A 242 3.44 -17.07 32.05
C LEU A 242 4.66 -17.40 31.15
N GLY A 243 4.41 -18.04 30.03
CA GLY A 243 5.44 -18.29 29.01
C GLY A 243 5.87 -17.01 28.28
N ALA A 244 7.06 -17.06 27.69
CA ALA A 244 7.61 -15.89 26.97
C ALA A 244 6.70 -15.38 25.85
N TRP A 245 6.02 -16.28 25.13
CA TRP A 245 5.09 -15.91 24.07
C TRP A 245 3.87 -15.14 24.59
N GLN A 246 3.38 -15.44 25.81
CA GLN A 246 2.27 -14.72 26.45
C GLN A 246 2.69 -13.30 26.79
N TRP A 247 3.88 -13.11 27.36
CA TRP A 247 4.44 -11.78 27.63
C TRP A 247 4.62 -10.96 26.36
N LEU A 248 4.99 -11.59 25.25
CA LEU A 248 5.13 -10.91 23.96
C LEU A 248 3.81 -10.25 23.56
N PHE A 249 2.71 -10.98 23.55
CA PHE A 249 1.39 -10.47 23.19
C PHE A 249 0.85 -9.44 24.20
N ILE A 250 1.09 -9.63 25.51
CA ILE A 250 0.67 -8.68 26.54
C ILE A 250 1.38 -7.34 26.35
N ILE A 251 2.70 -7.34 26.27
CA ILE A 251 3.49 -6.10 26.20
C ILE A 251 3.14 -5.31 24.95
N GLU A 252 3.12 -5.95 23.80
CA GLU A 252 2.85 -5.28 22.53
C GLU A 252 1.40 -4.81 22.44
N GLY A 253 0.44 -5.60 22.88
CA GLY A 253 -0.97 -5.20 22.93
C GLY A 253 -1.20 -4.00 23.87
N VAL A 254 -0.57 -3.97 25.05
CA VAL A 254 -0.65 -2.85 25.98
C VAL A 254 -0.02 -1.58 25.41
N ILE A 255 1.13 -1.68 24.75
CA ILE A 255 1.77 -0.54 24.05
C ILE A 255 0.84 -0.03 22.95
N THR A 256 0.26 -0.91 22.15
CA THR A 256 -0.66 -0.57 21.07
C THR A 256 -1.89 0.18 21.60
N VAL A 257 -2.51 -0.31 22.69
CA VAL A 257 -3.62 0.37 23.36
C VAL A 257 -3.18 1.74 23.89
N GLY A 258 -2.02 1.83 24.54
CA GLY A 258 -1.46 3.09 25.04
C GLY A 258 -1.28 4.13 23.94
N VAL A 259 -0.68 3.74 22.82
CA VAL A 259 -0.49 4.63 21.67
C VAL A 259 -1.81 5.04 21.04
N SER A 260 -2.82 4.16 21.02
CA SER A 260 -4.14 4.48 20.47
C SER A 260 -4.81 5.65 21.20
N PHE A 261 -4.64 5.79 22.51
CA PHE A 261 -5.12 6.95 23.26
C PHE A 261 -4.53 8.26 22.74
N PHE A 262 -3.23 8.31 22.51
CA PHE A 262 -2.59 9.52 21.96
C PHE A 262 -3.05 9.79 20.52
N ALA A 263 -3.31 8.75 19.74
CA ALA A 263 -3.76 8.88 18.36
C ALA A 263 -5.11 9.61 18.26
N PHE A 264 -6.04 9.49 19.23
CA PHE A 264 -7.30 10.23 19.23
C PHE A 264 -7.12 11.76 19.23
N TRP A 265 -6.04 12.28 19.84
CA TRP A 265 -5.77 13.73 19.88
C TRP A 265 -4.87 14.21 18.73
N ILE A 266 -4.06 13.32 18.17
CA ILE A 266 -3.05 13.70 17.18
C ILE A 266 -3.62 13.60 15.76
N LEU A 267 -4.41 12.55 15.46
CA LEU A 267 -4.94 12.34 14.12
C LEU A 267 -5.95 13.40 13.72
N PRO A 268 -5.84 13.92 12.48
CA PRO A 268 -6.83 14.84 11.92
C PRO A 268 -8.05 14.08 11.38
N ASN A 269 -9.13 14.83 11.25
CA ASN A 269 -10.22 14.48 10.36
C ASN A 269 -9.91 14.93 8.92
N PHE A 270 -10.90 14.89 8.04
CA PHE A 270 -10.77 15.47 6.70
C PHE A 270 -10.42 16.97 6.79
N PRO A 271 -9.75 17.57 5.77
CA PRO A 271 -9.27 18.95 5.82
C PRO A 271 -10.33 19.97 6.27
N ARG A 272 -11.56 19.82 5.78
CA ARG A 272 -12.70 20.70 6.14
C ARG A 272 -13.12 20.62 7.60
N THR A 273 -12.87 19.49 8.29
CA THR A 273 -13.38 19.19 9.62
C THR A 273 -12.30 19.09 10.69
N THR A 274 -11.03 19.31 10.33
CA THR A 274 -9.90 19.24 11.25
C THR A 274 -9.88 20.46 12.18
N SER A 275 -9.99 20.22 13.48
CA SER A 275 -10.15 21.26 14.50
C SER A 275 -8.91 22.11 14.77
N TRP A 276 -7.71 21.57 14.52
CA TRP A 276 -6.45 22.26 14.83
C TRP A 276 -5.87 23.07 13.65
N LEU A 277 -6.55 23.08 12.48
CA LEU A 277 -6.24 23.96 11.36
C LEU A 277 -6.98 25.28 11.52
N SER A 278 -6.29 26.41 11.18
CA SER A 278 -6.95 27.72 11.04
C SER A 278 -7.87 27.73 9.81
N GLU A 279 -8.78 28.68 9.73
CA GLU A 279 -9.69 28.79 8.58
C GLU A 279 -8.92 29.05 7.27
N GLU A 280 -7.81 29.80 7.33
CA GLU A 280 -6.93 30.02 6.17
C GLU A 280 -6.21 28.71 5.76
N GLU A 281 -5.74 27.94 6.74
CA GLU A 281 -5.09 26.64 6.51
C GLU A 281 -6.07 25.62 5.93
N LYS A 282 -7.33 25.59 6.39
CA LYS A 282 -8.40 24.75 5.84
C LYS A 282 -8.75 25.14 4.42
N ALA A 283 -8.96 26.46 4.18
CA ALA A 283 -9.25 26.97 2.86
C ALA A 283 -8.12 26.64 1.85
N LEU A 284 -6.86 26.79 2.29
CA LEU A 284 -5.70 26.45 1.46
C LEU A 284 -5.62 24.94 1.17
N ALA A 285 -5.85 24.10 2.17
CA ALA A 285 -5.83 22.65 2.01
C ALA A 285 -6.90 22.18 1.02
N VAL A 286 -8.12 22.70 1.13
CA VAL A 286 -9.22 22.37 0.22
C VAL A 286 -8.96 22.91 -1.18
N TRP A 287 -8.56 24.18 -1.30
CA TRP A 287 -8.24 24.79 -2.58
C TRP A 287 -7.18 24.02 -3.36
N ARG A 288 -6.12 23.59 -2.69
CA ARG A 288 -5.05 22.80 -3.30
C ARG A 288 -5.51 21.43 -3.80
N LEU A 289 -6.43 20.83 -3.07
CA LEU A 289 -7.04 19.57 -3.50
C LEU A 289 -7.83 19.79 -4.81
N GLU A 290 -8.64 20.84 -4.86
CA GLU A 290 -9.43 21.22 -6.03
C GLU A 290 -8.55 21.63 -7.23
N GLU A 291 -7.44 22.33 -6.98
CA GLU A 291 -6.48 22.76 -8.01
C GLU A 291 -5.67 21.58 -8.61
N ASP A 292 -5.26 20.58 -7.81
CA ASP A 292 -4.53 19.38 -8.29
C ASP A 292 -5.40 18.46 -9.14
N ILE A 293 -6.66 18.40 -8.82
CA ILE A 293 -7.62 17.58 -9.51
C ILE A 293 -7.97 18.21 -10.87
N GLY A 294 -7.84 19.54 -11.00
CA GLY A 294 -8.01 20.30 -12.28
C GLY A 294 -9.44 20.31 -12.83
N GLU A 295 -10.32 19.59 -12.20
CA GLU A 295 -11.76 19.51 -12.35
C GLU A 295 -12.30 19.06 -10.99
N ASP A 296 -13.50 19.49 -10.68
CA ASP A 296 -14.20 19.08 -9.48
C ASP A 296 -14.49 17.56 -9.55
N ASP A 297 -13.49 16.72 -9.18
CA ASP A 297 -13.68 15.27 -9.05
C ASP A 297 -14.85 14.95 -8.09
N TRP A 298 -15.31 15.95 -7.32
CA TRP A 298 -16.47 15.87 -6.45
C TRP A 298 -17.79 15.84 -7.21
N ILE A 299 -17.92 16.64 -8.28
CA ILE A 299 -19.16 16.69 -9.09
C ILE A 299 -19.37 15.37 -9.82
N ASP A 300 -18.30 14.76 -10.33
CA ASP A 300 -18.37 13.47 -11.01
C ASP A 300 -18.35 12.27 -10.03
N SER A 301 -17.74 12.40 -8.85
CA SER A 301 -17.66 11.30 -7.88
C SER A 301 -18.96 11.07 -7.12
N GLU A 302 -19.79 12.11 -6.88
CA GLU A 302 -21.12 11.94 -6.30
C GLU A 302 -22.07 11.14 -7.22
N HIS A 303 -21.82 11.16 -8.53
CA HIS A 303 -22.62 10.45 -9.52
C HIS A 303 -21.99 9.14 -10.05
N GLN A 304 -20.68 8.90 -9.82
CA GLN A 304 -20.05 7.65 -10.21
C GLN A 304 -20.19 6.59 -9.11
N SER A 305 -21.12 5.68 -9.28
CA SER A 305 -21.24 4.48 -8.44
C SER A 305 -19.91 3.73 -8.36
N LEU A 306 -19.57 3.22 -7.17
CA LEU A 306 -18.43 2.29 -6.96
C LEU A 306 -18.45 1.12 -7.95
N TRP A 307 -19.65 0.70 -8.40
CA TRP A 307 -19.86 -0.32 -9.43
C TRP A 307 -19.33 0.10 -10.80
N THR A 308 -19.50 1.35 -11.18
CA THR A 308 -18.96 1.90 -12.44
C THR A 308 -17.44 1.91 -12.41
N GLY A 309 -16.83 2.37 -11.30
CA GLY A 309 -15.39 2.32 -11.10
C GLY A 309 -14.83 0.89 -11.16
N ALA A 310 -15.48 -0.06 -10.52
CA ALA A 310 -15.11 -1.47 -10.56
C ALA A 310 -15.20 -2.06 -11.97
N ARG A 311 -16.30 -1.81 -12.69
CA ARG A 311 -16.49 -2.26 -14.08
C ARG A 311 -15.40 -1.72 -15.00
N LEU A 312 -15.04 -0.44 -14.86
CA LEU A 312 -13.97 0.19 -15.64
C LEU A 312 -12.59 -0.38 -15.27
N ALA A 313 -12.36 -0.71 -14.00
CA ALA A 313 -11.12 -1.34 -13.55
C ALA A 313 -10.96 -2.74 -14.12
N PHE A 314 -12.01 -3.57 -14.06
CA PHE A 314 -11.98 -4.95 -14.59
C PHE A 314 -11.89 -5.00 -16.11
N ALA A 315 -12.43 -4.00 -16.82
CA ALA A 315 -12.35 -3.92 -18.28
C ALA A 315 -10.95 -3.49 -18.78
N ASP A 316 -10.10 -2.93 -17.93
CA ASP A 316 -8.76 -2.47 -18.34
C ASP A 316 -7.72 -3.59 -18.17
N VAL A 317 -7.13 -4.03 -19.29
CA VAL A 317 -6.06 -5.05 -19.32
C VAL A 317 -4.87 -4.65 -18.43
N LYS A 318 -4.58 -3.36 -18.29
CA LYS A 318 -3.50 -2.88 -17.42
C LYS A 318 -3.73 -3.26 -15.96
N THR A 319 -4.98 -3.27 -15.50
CA THR A 319 -5.33 -3.69 -14.13
C THR A 319 -4.94 -5.14 -13.87
N TRP A 320 -5.17 -6.04 -14.82
CA TRP A 320 -4.80 -7.45 -14.69
C TRP A 320 -3.30 -7.69 -14.73
N VAL A 321 -2.59 -7.00 -15.62
CA VAL A 321 -1.11 -7.08 -15.67
C VAL A 321 -0.49 -6.58 -14.37
N LEU A 322 -1.00 -5.47 -13.83
CA LEU A 322 -0.57 -4.92 -12.54
C LEU A 322 -0.95 -5.84 -11.37
N LEU A 323 -2.08 -6.53 -11.45
CA LEU A 323 -2.47 -7.55 -10.48
C LEU A 323 -1.44 -8.68 -10.43
N PHE A 324 -1.08 -9.27 -11.57
CA PHE A 324 -0.09 -10.36 -11.59
C PHE A 324 1.30 -9.90 -11.16
N LEU A 325 1.67 -8.65 -11.48
CA LEU A 325 2.91 -8.03 -11.00
C LEU A 325 2.93 -7.98 -9.47
N LEU A 326 1.90 -7.37 -8.85
CA LEU A 326 1.87 -7.18 -7.41
C LEU A 326 1.62 -8.50 -6.66
N PHE A 327 0.74 -9.36 -7.20
CA PHE A 327 0.47 -10.69 -6.63
C PHE A 327 1.75 -11.52 -6.46
N GLY A 328 2.60 -11.59 -7.49
CA GLY A 328 3.82 -12.36 -7.41
C GLY A 328 4.83 -11.77 -6.42
N ILE A 329 4.93 -10.44 -6.32
CA ILE A 329 5.78 -9.76 -5.34
C ILE A 329 5.28 -10.04 -3.91
N VAL A 330 3.98 -9.88 -3.65
CA VAL A 330 3.39 -10.09 -2.32
C VAL A 330 3.45 -11.56 -1.91
N ALA A 331 3.19 -12.47 -2.84
CA ALA A 331 3.29 -13.91 -2.61
C ALA A 331 4.71 -14.31 -2.17
N SER A 332 5.75 -13.84 -2.88
CA SER A 332 7.15 -14.08 -2.50
C SER A 332 7.54 -13.39 -1.19
N GLY A 333 6.92 -12.22 -0.89
CA GLY A 333 7.10 -11.49 0.36
C GLY A 333 6.53 -12.20 1.59
N SER A 334 5.65 -13.18 1.42
CA SER A 334 5.08 -13.97 2.52
C SER A 334 6.13 -14.75 3.34
N VAL A 335 7.35 -14.91 2.81
CA VAL A 335 8.49 -15.45 3.57
C VAL A 335 8.72 -14.71 4.88
N THR A 336 8.39 -13.42 4.96
CA THR A 336 8.54 -12.61 6.18
C THR A 336 7.66 -13.07 7.32
N ASN A 337 6.50 -13.67 7.05
CA ASN A 337 5.60 -14.24 8.06
C ASN A 337 6.21 -15.47 8.77
N PHE A 338 7.21 -16.10 8.15
CA PHE A 338 7.91 -17.29 8.66
C PHE A 338 9.42 -17.05 8.80
N PHE A 339 9.87 -15.81 8.68
CA PHE A 339 11.29 -15.49 8.62
C PHE A 339 12.08 -15.97 9.84
N PRO A 340 11.59 -15.83 11.09
CA PRO A 340 12.26 -16.42 12.25
C PRO A 340 12.42 -17.93 12.16
N ALA A 341 11.42 -18.68 11.66
CA ALA A 341 11.52 -20.12 11.47
C ALA A 341 12.54 -20.49 10.39
N VAL A 342 12.61 -19.72 9.31
CA VAL A 342 13.63 -19.90 8.26
C VAL A 342 15.04 -19.65 8.81
N VAL A 343 15.24 -18.59 9.61
CA VAL A 343 16.53 -18.27 10.25
C VAL A 343 16.88 -19.33 11.31
N LYS A 344 15.90 -19.90 12.03
CA LYS A 344 16.13 -20.98 13.02
C LYS A 344 16.82 -22.19 12.42
N THR A 345 16.63 -22.46 11.14
CA THR A 345 17.30 -23.55 10.43
C THR A 345 18.82 -23.41 10.31
N LEU A 346 19.39 -22.27 10.73
CA LEU A 346 20.85 -22.08 10.86
C LEU A 346 21.42 -22.77 12.11
N GLY A 347 20.57 -23.26 13.03
CA GLY A 347 20.99 -24.05 14.18
C GLY A 347 21.34 -23.25 15.44
N TYR A 348 21.06 -21.95 15.47
CA TYR A 348 21.30 -21.09 16.64
C TYR A 348 20.19 -21.21 17.71
N SER A 349 20.48 -20.72 18.92
CA SER A 349 19.48 -20.59 19.98
C SER A 349 18.32 -19.66 19.54
N ASN A 350 17.16 -19.74 20.20
CA ASN A 350 16.00 -18.92 19.83
C ASN A 350 16.31 -17.42 19.90
N VAL A 351 17.01 -16.97 20.95
CA VAL A 351 17.41 -15.57 21.13
C VAL A 351 18.33 -15.09 19.99
N ILE A 352 19.39 -15.86 19.69
CA ILE A 352 20.31 -15.51 18.58
C ILE A 352 19.57 -15.53 17.24
N THR A 353 18.68 -16.50 17.04
CA THR A 353 17.84 -16.57 15.82
C THR A 353 17.01 -15.30 15.63
N LEU A 354 16.34 -14.84 16.69
CA LEU A 354 15.55 -13.61 16.65
C LEU A 354 16.42 -12.37 16.39
N LEU A 355 17.61 -12.29 16.99
CA LEU A 355 18.57 -11.21 16.70
C LEU A 355 19.06 -11.25 15.25
N LEU A 356 19.29 -12.41 14.68
CA LEU A 356 19.72 -12.59 13.29
C LEU A 356 18.65 -12.21 12.25
N THR A 357 17.39 -12.06 12.67
CA THR A 357 16.36 -11.51 11.77
C THR A 357 16.48 -10.00 11.55
N CYS A 358 17.14 -9.25 12.44
CA CYS A 358 17.21 -7.80 12.38
C CYS A 358 18.04 -7.25 11.20
N PRO A 359 19.28 -7.74 10.92
CA PRO A 359 20.11 -7.21 9.85
C PRO A 359 19.46 -7.22 8.46
N PRO A 360 18.74 -8.28 8.01
CA PRO A 360 18.02 -8.29 6.75
C PRO A 360 16.98 -7.17 6.64
N TYR A 361 16.23 -6.87 7.70
CA TYR A 361 15.24 -5.79 7.70
C TYR A 361 15.89 -4.40 7.65
N VAL A 362 16.98 -4.18 8.40
CA VAL A 362 17.75 -2.93 8.34
C VAL A 362 18.31 -2.71 6.94
N LEU A 363 18.91 -3.74 6.33
CA LEU A 363 19.39 -3.68 4.95
C LEU A 363 18.25 -3.36 3.99
N THR A 364 17.06 -3.94 4.21
CA THR A 364 15.87 -3.69 3.38
C THR A 364 15.46 -2.22 3.44
N VAL A 365 15.43 -1.60 4.61
CA VAL A 365 15.11 -0.18 4.75
C VAL A 365 16.06 0.68 3.93
N ILE A 366 17.37 0.48 4.10
CA ILE A 366 18.40 1.26 3.41
C ILE A 366 18.28 1.11 1.88
N THR A 367 18.20 -0.13 1.40
CA THR A 367 18.14 -0.42 -0.04
C THR A 367 16.83 0.06 -0.66
N THR A 368 15.70 -0.05 0.05
CA THR A 368 14.41 0.44 -0.43
C THR A 368 14.40 1.96 -0.59
N PHE A 369 14.99 2.71 0.37
CA PHE A 369 15.14 4.15 0.24
C PHE A 369 15.99 4.55 -0.95
N ILE A 370 17.15 3.93 -1.11
CA ILE A 370 18.06 4.21 -2.24
C ILE A 370 17.37 3.91 -3.56
N ASN A 371 16.71 2.75 -3.67
CA ASN A 371 16.02 2.32 -4.88
C ASN A 371 14.84 3.25 -5.23
N ALA A 372 14.00 3.60 -4.25
CA ALA A 372 12.85 4.49 -4.46
C ALA A 372 13.29 5.91 -4.83
N TRP A 373 14.31 6.45 -4.14
CA TRP A 373 14.88 7.77 -4.45
C TRP A 373 15.45 7.82 -5.86
N HIS A 374 16.20 6.79 -6.27
CA HIS A 374 16.78 6.72 -7.61
C HIS A 374 15.70 6.56 -8.68
N ALA A 375 14.68 5.72 -8.44
CA ALA A 375 13.54 5.54 -9.34
C ALA A 375 12.72 6.83 -9.52
N ASP A 376 12.55 7.63 -8.46
CA ASP A 376 11.86 8.92 -8.55
C ASP A 376 12.69 9.96 -9.31
N ARG A 377 14.01 9.97 -9.10
CA ARG A 377 14.91 10.91 -9.77
C ARG A 377 15.04 10.64 -11.27
N THR A 378 15.11 9.38 -11.66
CA THR A 378 15.23 8.96 -13.07
C THR A 378 13.89 8.94 -13.79
N GLY A 379 12.77 8.83 -13.03
CA GLY A 379 11.43 8.64 -13.59
C GLY A 379 11.17 7.26 -14.18
N GLU A 380 12.13 6.34 -14.07
CA GLU A 380 12.12 5.01 -14.63
C GLU A 380 11.71 3.99 -13.56
N ARG A 381 10.79 3.07 -13.87
CA ARG A 381 10.20 2.13 -12.90
C ARG A 381 10.61 0.68 -13.16
N PHE A 382 10.77 0.31 -14.42
CA PHE A 382 10.97 -1.07 -14.83
C PHE A 382 12.26 -1.69 -14.24
N TRP A 383 13.41 -1.05 -14.42
CA TRP A 383 14.66 -1.58 -13.92
C TRP A 383 14.75 -1.59 -12.39
N HIS A 384 14.09 -0.62 -11.74
CA HIS A 384 13.99 -0.55 -10.28
C HIS A 384 13.08 -1.63 -9.66
N ILE A 385 12.31 -2.34 -10.49
CA ILE A 385 11.57 -3.54 -10.12
C ILE A 385 12.35 -4.79 -10.53
N MET A 386 12.85 -4.83 -11.78
CA MET A 386 13.50 -6.03 -12.33
C MET A 386 14.77 -6.43 -11.60
N LEU A 387 15.68 -5.48 -11.35
CA LEU A 387 16.97 -5.79 -10.72
C LEU A 387 16.80 -6.35 -9.29
N PRO A 388 16.00 -5.74 -8.40
CA PRO A 388 15.72 -6.32 -7.09
C PRO A 388 15.07 -7.70 -7.17
N LEU A 389 14.13 -7.93 -8.10
CA LEU A 389 13.50 -9.24 -8.27
C LEU A 389 14.48 -10.32 -8.74
N VAL A 390 15.44 -9.99 -9.60
CA VAL A 390 16.52 -10.92 -9.99
C VAL A 390 17.37 -11.29 -8.79
N VAL A 391 17.72 -10.31 -7.93
CA VAL A 391 18.46 -10.57 -6.69
C VAL A 391 17.66 -11.46 -5.73
N ALA A 392 16.36 -11.19 -5.56
CA ALA A 392 15.48 -12.02 -4.74
C ALA A 392 15.38 -13.45 -5.28
N MET A 393 15.21 -13.62 -6.58
CA MET A 393 15.15 -14.96 -7.21
C MET A 393 16.45 -15.73 -7.01
N ALA A 394 17.60 -15.10 -7.21
CA ALA A 394 18.90 -15.72 -6.95
C ALA A 394 19.04 -16.11 -5.46
N ALA A 395 18.57 -15.28 -4.54
CA ALA A 395 18.58 -15.55 -3.11
C ALA A 395 17.69 -16.75 -2.75
N PHE A 396 16.47 -16.87 -3.28
CA PHE A 396 15.61 -18.03 -3.07
C PHE A 396 16.22 -19.33 -3.64
N ILE A 397 16.82 -19.26 -4.83
CA ILE A 397 17.53 -20.41 -5.41
C ILE A 397 18.71 -20.81 -4.52
N LEU A 398 19.51 -19.85 -4.06
CA LEU A 398 20.65 -20.13 -3.19
C LEU A 398 20.21 -20.77 -1.86
N ALA A 399 19.13 -20.27 -1.24
CA ALA A 399 18.59 -20.85 0.00
C ALA A 399 18.10 -22.30 -0.19
N ALA A 400 17.49 -22.60 -1.34
CA ALA A 400 17.05 -23.96 -1.68
C ALA A 400 18.23 -24.89 -2.02
N ALA A 401 19.28 -24.37 -2.66
CA ALA A 401 20.39 -25.17 -3.18
C ALA A 401 21.37 -25.64 -2.11
N THR A 402 21.58 -24.87 -1.03
CA THR A 402 22.63 -25.15 -0.03
C THR A 402 22.10 -25.30 1.38
N THR A 403 22.83 -26.11 2.17
CA THR A 403 22.66 -26.23 3.63
C THR A 403 23.79 -25.55 4.40
N SER A 404 24.82 -25.07 3.71
CA SER A 404 25.96 -24.38 4.34
C SER A 404 25.53 -23.06 4.97
N LEU A 405 26.01 -22.77 6.18
CA LEU A 405 25.56 -21.65 7.03
C LEU A 405 25.74 -20.28 6.34
N ALA A 406 26.96 -19.98 5.86
CA ALA A 406 27.28 -18.67 5.34
C ALA A 406 26.48 -18.33 4.05
N PRO A 407 26.41 -19.18 2.99
CA PRO A 407 25.60 -18.89 1.81
C PRO A 407 24.11 -18.77 2.12
N ARG A 408 23.59 -19.57 3.07
CA ARG A 408 22.19 -19.48 3.47
C ARG A 408 21.86 -18.17 4.16
N TYR A 409 22.74 -17.70 5.05
CA TYR A 409 22.51 -16.41 5.71
C TYR A 409 22.61 -15.25 4.71
N VAL A 410 23.55 -15.32 3.75
CA VAL A 410 23.61 -14.36 2.63
C VAL A 410 22.31 -14.37 1.82
N ALA A 411 21.77 -15.54 1.52
CA ALA A 411 20.47 -15.64 0.85
C ALA A 411 19.35 -14.98 1.68
N MET A 412 19.29 -15.23 3.00
CA MET A 412 18.33 -14.60 3.89
C MET A 412 18.50 -13.09 3.96
N MET A 413 19.74 -12.57 3.90
CA MET A 413 20.06 -11.15 3.84
C MET A 413 19.56 -10.48 2.56
N LEU A 414 19.45 -11.19 1.44
CA LEU A 414 19.12 -10.64 0.12
C LEU A 414 17.66 -10.84 -0.29
N MET A 415 16.96 -11.90 0.21
CA MET A 415 15.60 -12.17 -0.25
C MET A 415 14.60 -11.10 0.19
N VAL A 416 14.70 -10.56 1.41
CA VAL A 416 13.79 -9.53 1.92
C VAL A 416 14.00 -8.19 1.18
N PRO A 417 15.23 -7.65 1.07
CA PRO A 417 15.50 -6.45 0.28
C PRO A 417 15.05 -6.57 -1.18
N GLY A 418 15.35 -7.69 -1.83
CA GLY A 418 15.01 -7.90 -3.23
C GLY A 418 13.50 -7.82 -3.51
N VAL A 419 12.67 -8.37 -2.62
CA VAL A 419 11.20 -8.33 -2.75
C VAL A 419 10.66 -6.93 -2.44
N TYR A 420 11.04 -6.34 -1.30
CA TYR A 420 10.44 -5.08 -0.84
C TYR A 420 10.91 -3.85 -1.61
N CYS A 421 12.14 -3.83 -2.15
CA CYS A 421 12.56 -2.78 -3.09
C CYS A 421 11.66 -2.75 -4.34
N ALA A 422 11.34 -3.93 -4.89
CA ALA A 422 10.42 -4.02 -6.02
C ALA A 422 9.00 -3.64 -5.65
N PHE A 423 8.52 -4.03 -4.45
CA PHE A 423 7.18 -3.77 -3.96
C PHE A 423 6.84 -2.27 -3.90
N VAL A 424 7.70 -1.47 -3.27
CA VAL A 424 7.47 -0.02 -3.11
C VAL A 424 7.41 0.69 -4.46
N VAL A 425 8.31 0.33 -5.39
CA VAL A 425 8.30 0.91 -6.74
C VAL A 425 7.09 0.44 -7.55
N ALA A 426 6.65 -0.81 -7.38
CA ALA A 426 5.45 -1.34 -8.04
C ALA A 426 4.18 -0.60 -7.60
N LEU A 427 4.01 -0.30 -6.31
CA LEU A 427 2.88 0.49 -5.81
C LEU A 427 2.83 1.89 -6.45
N ALA A 428 3.98 2.57 -6.55
CA ALA A 428 4.08 3.85 -7.23
C ALA A 428 3.75 3.72 -8.73
N TRP A 429 4.16 2.61 -9.36
CA TRP A 429 3.88 2.36 -10.77
C TRP A 429 2.39 2.12 -11.04
N ILE A 430 1.69 1.39 -10.16
CA ILE A 430 0.22 1.19 -10.24
C ILE A 430 -0.50 2.53 -10.28
N SER A 431 -0.19 3.42 -9.33
CA SER A 431 -0.82 4.74 -9.23
C SER A 431 -0.57 5.63 -10.46
N ASN A 432 0.61 5.51 -11.08
CA ASN A 432 0.97 6.27 -12.28
C ASN A 432 0.37 5.68 -13.58
N THR A 433 0.09 4.36 -13.61
CA THR A 433 -0.40 3.65 -14.80
C THR A 433 -1.90 3.78 -14.99
N LEU A 434 -2.66 4.03 -13.91
CA LEU A 434 -4.12 4.16 -13.90
C LEU A 434 -4.52 5.56 -13.38
N PRO A 435 -4.17 6.67 -14.09
CA PRO A 435 -4.35 8.01 -13.56
C PRO A 435 -5.82 8.44 -13.47
N ARG A 436 -6.67 8.05 -14.42
CA ARG A 436 -8.08 8.46 -14.53
C ARG A 436 -9.01 7.35 -15.02
N PRO A 437 -10.32 7.40 -14.69
CA PRO A 437 -10.95 8.24 -13.66
C PRO A 437 -10.60 7.79 -12.23
N PRO A 438 -10.74 8.68 -11.20
CA PRO A 438 -10.39 8.36 -9.81
C PRO A 438 -11.08 7.13 -9.25
N ALA A 439 -12.39 6.96 -9.53
CA ALA A 439 -13.15 5.78 -9.08
C ALA A 439 -12.57 4.46 -9.63
N LYS A 440 -12.13 4.46 -10.90
CA LYS A 440 -11.43 3.31 -11.51
C LYS A 440 -10.10 3.03 -10.81
N ARG A 441 -9.30 4.07 -10.53
CA ARG A 441 -8.01 3.94 -9.83
C ARG A 441 -8.20 3.36 -8.44
N ALA A 442 -9.15 3.90 -7.68
CA ALA A 442 -9.47 3.43 -6.33
C ALA A 442 -9.93 1.96 -6.33
N ALA A 443 -10.85 1.60 -7.23
CA ALA A 443 -11.33 0.23 -7.38
C ALA A 443 -10.22 -0.74 -7.81
N ALA A 444 -9.37 -0.34 -8.76
CA ALA A 444 -8.24 -1.15 -9.22
C ALA A 444 -7.21 -1.38 -8.11
N LEU A 445 -6.83 -0.33 -7.37
CA LEU A 445 -5.91 -0.44 -6.24
C LEU A 445 -6.46 -1.35 -5.14
N ALA A 446 -7.73 -1.20 -4.77
CA ALA A 446 -8.38 -2.04 -3.78
C ALA A 446 -8.42 -3.51 -4.23
N PHE A 447 -8.79 -3.78 -5.48
CA PHE A 447 -8.83 -5.13 -6.06
C PHE A 447 -7.44 -5.77 -6.11
N ILE A 448 -6.46 -5.06 -6.67
CA ILE A 448 -5.08 -5.55 -6.80
C ILE A 448 -4.50 -5.86 -5.41
N ASN A 449 -4.71 -4.98 -4.43
CA ASN A 449 -4.22 -5.18 -3.06
C ASN A 449 -4.91 -6.37 -2.37
N ALA A 450 -6.24 -6.47 -2.47
CA ALA A 450 -7.01 -7.57 -1.86
C ALA A 450 -6.55 -8.93 -2.39
N VAL A 451 -6.52 -9.08 -3.73
CA VAL A 451 -6.13 -10.36 -4.36
C VAL A 451 -4.66 -10.68 -4.09
N SER A 452 -3.77 -9.68 -4.08
CA SER A 452 -2.36 -9.91 -3.77
C SER A 452 -2.16 -10.37 -2.32
N ASN A 453 -2.86 -9.79 -1.34
CA ASN A 453 -2.78 -10.21 0.05
C ASN A 453 -3.41 -11.60 0.28
N ALA A 454 -4.40 -12.02 -0.54
CA ALA A 454 -4.95 -13.38 -0.48
C ALA A 454 -3.88 -14.46 -0.71
N SER A 455 -2.78 -14.13 -1.38
CA SER A 455 -1.65 -15.06 -1.55
C SER A 455 -1.06 -15.54 -0.23
N SER A 456 -1.10 -14.72 0.83
CA SER A 456 -0.61 -15.09 2.16
C SER A 456 -1.40 -16.25 2.79
N ILE A 457 -2.63 -16.51 2.34
CA ILE A 457 -3.45 -17.63 2.82
C ILE A 457 -2.80 -18.95 2.44
N TYR A 458 -2.52 -19.18 1.15
CA TYR A 458 -1.89 -20.44 0.73
C TYR A 458 -0.39 -20.48 1.05
N ALA A 459 0.27 -19.33 1.03
CA ALA A 459 1.70 -19.25 1.30
C ALA A 459 2.07 -19.72 2.71
N SER A 460 1.15 -19.58 3.67
CA SER A 460 1.36 -20.08 5.04
C SER A 460 1.64 -21.57 5.08
N TYR A 461 1.01 -22.36 4.22
CA TYR A 461 1.19 -23.82 4.19
C TYR A 461 2.46 -24.30 3.46
N MET A 462 3.22 -23.39 2.84
CA MET A 462 4.50 -23.74 2.21
C MET A 462 5.66 -23.85 3.21
N TYR A 463 5.49 -23.35 4.44
CA TYR A 463 6.54 -23.29 5.47
C TYR A 463 6.28 -24.27 6.63
N GLU A 464 5.83 -25.49 6.30
CA GLU A 464 5.67 -26.55 7.28
C GLU A 464 7.03 -27.06 7.80
N ASP A 465 7.10 -27.42 9.09
CA ASP A 465 8.34 -27.83 9.75
C ASP A 465 8.98 -29.06 9.11
N ARG A 466 8.16 -29.98 8.55
CA ARG A 466 8.62 -31.18 7.81
C ARG A 466 9.43 -30.84 6.54
N MET A 467 9.32 -29.62 6.03
CA MET A 467 10.05 -29.17 4.84
C MET A 467 11.39 -28.51 5.19
N ALA A 468 11.67 -28.32 6.49
CA ALA A 468 12.95 -27.81 6.95
C ALA A 468 14.07 -28.83 6.63
N PRO A 469 15.34 -28.37 6.49
CA PRO A 469 15.80 -27.00 6.67
C PRO A 469 15.72 -26.17 5.39
N ARG A 470 15.52 -26.76 4.22
CA ARG A 470 15.69 -26.11 2.90
C ARG A 470 14.42 -25.42 2.40
N TYR A 471 13.24 -25.80 2.87
CA TYR A 471 11.94 -25.30 2.40
C TYR A 471 11.85 -25.25 0.87
N VAL A 472 12.29 -26.30 0.18
CA VAL A 472 12.47 -26.33 -1.29
C VAL A 472 11.17 -25.95 -2.01
N ILE A 473 10.02 -26.44 -1.55
CA ILE A 473 8.72 -26.12 -2.15
C ILE A 473 8.44 -24.62 -2.04
N ALA A 474 8.57 -24.04 -0.84
CA ALA A 474 8.35 -22.61 -0.63
C ALA A 474 9.29 -21.75 -1.49
N MET A 475 10.58 -22.08 -1.52
CA MET A 475 11.57 -21.35 -2.30
C MET A 475 11.30 -21.46 -3.81
N SER A 476 10.89 -22.63 -4.30
CA SER A 476 10.55 -22.85 -5.72
C SER A 476 9.29 -22.10 -6.12
N VAL A 477 8.24 -22.12 -5.29
CA VAL A 477 7.01 -21.36 -5.53
C VAL A 477 7.31 -19.86 -5.55
N ASN A 478 8.11 -19.36 -4.60
CA ASN A 478 8.53 -17.97 -4.57
C ASN A 478 9.33 -17.57 -5.83
N CYS A 479 10.21 -18.43 -6.34
CA CYS A 479 10.87 -18.19 -7.64
C CYS A 479 9.86 -18.12 -8.79
N GLY A 480 8.87 -18.99 -8.83
CA GLY A 480 7.81 -18.98 -9.83
C GLY A 480 6.96 -17.71 -9.79
N THR A 481 6.59 -17.26 -8.58
CA THR A 481 5.81 -16.02 -8.40
C THR A 481 6.62 -14.77 -8.74
N ILE A 482 7.92 -14.72 -8.42
CA ILE A 482 8.82 -13.65 -8.86
C ILE A 482 8.95 -13.64 -10.38
N PHE A 483 9.11 -14.80 -11.00
CA PHE A 483 9.16 -14.90 -12.47
C PHE A 483 7.88 -14.37 -13.11
N LEU A 484 6.70 -14.71 -12.57
CA LEU A 484 5.42 -14.15 -13.01
C LEU A 484 5.43 -12.61 -12.92
N SER A 485 5.95 -12.05 -11.84
CA SER A 485 6.07 -10.58 -11.66
C SER A 485 7.00 -9.98 -12.71
N MET A 486 8.14 -10.61 -12.99
CA MET A 486 9.10 -10.14 -14.00
C MET A 486 8.50 -10.13 -15.39
N VAL A 487 7.77 -11.19 -15.77
CA VAL A 487 7.04 -11.27 -17.05
C VAL A 487 5.98 -10.17 -17.10
N SER A 488 5.19 -9.99 -16.04
CA SER A 488 4.15 -8.97 -15.98
C SER A 488 4.72 -7.54 -16.08
N ALA A 489 5.84 -7.26 -15.41
CA ALA A 489 6.56 -5.98 -15.53
C ALA A 489 7.01 -5.72 -16.96
N THR A 490 7.54 -6.75 -17.62
CA THR A 490 8.01 -6.68 -19.01
C THR A 490 6.84 -6.40 -19.97
N VAL A 491 5.73 -7.12 -19.83
CA VAL A 491 4.51 -6.90 -20.61
C VAL A 491 3.99 -5.48 -20.41
N LEU A 492 3.92 -5.03 -19.16
CA LEU A 492 3.47 -3.66 -18.83
C LEU A 492 4.36 -2.62 -19.50
N ARG A 493 5.69 -2.77 -19.42
CA ARG A 493 6.64 -1.87 -20.09
C ARG A 493 6.35 -1.75 -21.58
N PHE A 494 6.22 -2.88 -22.29
CA PHE A 494 5.91 -2.87 -23.71
C PHE A 494 4.57 -2.20 -24.02
N MET A 495 3.55 -2.43 -23.19
CA MET A 495 2.25 -1.77 -23.32
C MET A 495 2.38 -0.24 -23.18
N LEU A 496 3.07 0.22 -22.12
CA LEU A 496 3.21 1.65 -21.83
C LEU A 496 4.08 2.36 -22.90
N VAL A 497 5.16 1.73 -23.37
CA VAL A 497 5.98 2.26 -24.48
C VAL A 497 5.14 2.41 -25.75
N ARG A 498 4.27 1.43 -26.07
CA ARG A 498 3.36 1.52 -27.22
C ARG A 498 2.32 2.65 -27.04
N LEU A 499 1.79 2.82 -25.84
CA LEU A 499 0.85 3.89 -25.54
C LEU A 499 1.53 5.26 -25.62
N ASN A 500 2.76 5.41 -25.11
CA ASN A 500 3.53 6.63 -25.23
C ASN A 500 3.81 7.00 -26.70
N LYS A 501 4.16 6.00 -27.56
CA LYS A 501 4.31 6.24 -29.00
C LYS A 501 3.03 6.73 -29.66
N LYS A 502 1.85 6.23 -29.24
CA LYS A 502 0.56 6.76 -29.74
C LYS A 502 0.34 8.21 -29.30
N LEU A 503 0.67 8.54 -28.04
CA LEU A 503 0.61 9.90 -27.53
C LEU A 503 1.57 10.84 -28.28
N ASP A 504 2.77 10.36 -28.64
CA ASP A 504 3.75 11.11 -29.47
C ASP A 504 3.22 11.42 -30.88
N GLN A 505 2.34 10.56 -31.39
CA GLN A 505 1.68 10.72 -32.70
C GLN A 505 0.38 11.55 -32.59
N GLY A 506 0.05 12.11 -31.42
CA GLY A 506 -1.21 12.86 -31.20
C GLY A 506 -2.47 11.97 -31.18
N ILE A 507 -2.32 10.65 -31.06
CA ILE A 507 -3.45 9.74 -31.03
C ILE A 507 -4.03 9.69 -29.61
N TYR A 508 -5.36 9.82 -29.52
CA TYR A 508 -6.09 9.71 -28.26
C TYR A 508 -5.83 8.37 -27.56
N VAL A 509 -5.52 8.44 -26.25
CA VAL A 509 -5.35 7.26 -25.40
C VAL A 509 -6.30 7.37 -24.22
N LYS A 510 -7.31 6.50 -24.17
CA LYS A 510 -8.32 6.45 -23.10
C LYS A 510 -7.67 6.31 -21.72
N GLY A 511 -8.00 7.22 -20.80
CA GLY A 511 -7.48 7.22 -19.43
C GLY A 511 -6.10 7.88 -19.26
N ALA A 512 -5.53 8.51 -20.30
CA ALA A 512 -4.40 9.43 -20.15
C ALA A 512 -4.90 10.79 -19.60
N ILE A 513 -4.01 11.49 -18.88
CA ILE A 513 -4.33 12.84 -18.39
C ILE A 513 -4.38 13.78 -19.60
N ASN A 514 -5.38 14.68 -19.65
CA ASN A 514 -5.63 15.59 -20.76
C ASN A 514 -5.84 14.87 -22.11
N ALA A 515 -6.69 13.86 -22.10
CA ALA A 515 -6.92 12.96 -23.22
C ALA A 515 -7.85 13.54 -24.32
N LEU A 516 -7.95 14.86 -24.46
CA LEU A 516 -8.60 15.46 -25.64
C LEU A 516 -7.71 15.26 -26.88
N PRO A 517 -8.28 15.00 -28.07
CA PRO A 517 -7.51 14.88 -29.30
C PRO A 517 -6.61 16.11 -29.52
N GLY A 518 -5.30 15.89 -29.68
CA GLY A 518 -4.31 16.96 -29.90
C GLY A 518 -3.66 17.53 -28.63
N THR A 519 -4.22 17.34 -27.42
CA THR A 519 -3.73 18.01 -26.20
C THR A 519 -2.75 17.20 -25.36
N ALA A 520 -2.84 15.88 -25.36
CA ALA A 520 -1.98 15.03 -24.54
C ALA A 520 -0.50 15.11 -24.93
N ALA A 521 -0.20 15.33 -26.19
CA ALA A 521 1.16 15.54 -26.71
C ALA A 521 1.68 16.95 -26.37
N GLU A 522 0.84 17.97 -26.49
CA GLU A 522 1.18 19.37 -26.24
C GLU A 522 1.48 19.64 -24.76
N HIS A 523 0.82 18.91 -23.82
CA HIS A 523 1.03 19.06 -22.39
C HIS A 523 2.08 18.09 -21.80
N GLY A 524 2.79 17.35 -22.63
CA GLY A 524 3.93 16.55 -22.22
C GLY A 524 3.62 15.33 -21.33
N PHE A 525 2.34 14.94 -21.17
CA PHE A 525 2.00 13.74 -20.39
C PHE A 525 2.56 12.48 -21.04
N ARG A 526 3.26 11.67 -20.25
CA ARG A 526 3.72 10.32 -20.62
C ARG A 526 3.56 9.37 -19.44
N PHE A 527 3.19 8.14 -19.76
CA PHE A 527 3.24 7.07 -18.78
C PHE A 527 4.70 6.81 -18.38
N LYS A 528 4.96 6.70 -17.09
CA LYS A 528 6.29 6.31 -16.59
C LYS A 528 6.54 4.84 -16.92
N VAL A 529 7.71 4.55 -17.49
CA VAL A 529 8.08 3.21 -17.98
C VAL A 529 9.06 2.52 -17.04
#